data_48e35d4556fd481cd8c235fc45d9394f
#
_entry.id   48e35d4556fd481cd8c235fc45d9394f
#
_cell.length_a   1.000
_cell.length_b   1.000
_cell.length_c   1.000
_cell.angle_alpha   90.00
_cell.angle_beta   90.00
_cell.angle_gamma   90.00
#
_symmetry.space_group_name_H-M   'P 1'
#
loop_
_entity.id
_entity.type
_entity.pdbx_description
1 polymer ?
#
loop_
_entity_poly.entity_id
_entity_poly.type
_entity_poly.pdbx_seq_one_letter_code
_entity_poly.pdbx_strand_id
1 'polypeptide(L)'
;MLRNLLIIVCLLSSANVFAQKKGAHATVANDPNHPYKAIGSSLPPLRVVAMDGKVITNKEVDYHGNLVVMLFNPTCEHCQDQTDLFEKNIFLFKKSKLLMIAAPTMGPYLQNFITTYHTDQYPGTIIVGLDSNSTIDKTFRYESLPQINIYDANRKLIKVFSGNRPIDSLKRYIQ
;
A
#
# COMPACT_ATOMS: atom_id res chain seq x y z
N MET A 1 -71.80 41.51 -14.76
CA MET A 1 -71.66 40.48 -13.73
C MET A 1 -70.73 39.41 -14.29
N LEU A 2 -69.43 39.54 -14.08
CA LEU A 2 -68.45 38.58 -14.55
C LEU A 2 -67.59 38.11 -13.36
N ARG A 3 -67.68 36.85 -13.06
CA ARG A 3 -67.08 36.24 -11.90
C ARG A 3 -65.64 35.73 -12.32
N ASN A 4 -64.63 36.37 -11.81
CA ASN A 4 -63.25 36.01 -12.04
C ASN A 4 -62.93 34.68 -11.38
N LEU A 5 -62.53 33.70 -12.20
CA LEU A 5 -62.02 32.41 -11.77
C LEU A 5 -60.48 32.49 -11.73
N LEU A 6 -59.92 32.60 -10.53
CA LEU A 6 -58.47 32.57 -10.28
C LEU A 6 -58.00 31.12 -10.32
N ILE A 7 -57.26 30.77 -11.35
CA ILE A 7 -56.58 29.49 -11.43
C ILE A 7 -55.23 29.65 -10.74
N ILE A 8 -55.10 29.05 -9.58
CA ILE A 8 -53.80 28.91 -8.87
C ILE A 8 -53.06 27.72 -9.48
N VAL A 9 -52.03 28.01 -10.28
CA VAL A 9 -51.11 27.00 -10.79
C VAL A 9 -50.06 26.75 -9.71
N CYS A 10 -50.19 25.64 -8.99
CA CYS A 10 -49.12 25.14 -8.11
C CYS A 10 -47.98 24.58 -8.94
N LEU A 11 -46.91 25.36 -9.08
CA LEU A 11 -45.63 24.88 -9.59
C LEU A 11 -44.95 23.98 -8.52
N LEU A 12 -45.12 22.68 -8.68
CA LEU A 12 -44.33 21.69 -7.93
C LEU A 12 -42.93 21.67 -8.48
N SER A 13 -42.04 22.44 -7.90
CA SER A 13 -40.61 22.33 -8.13
C SER A 13 -40.07 21.05 -7.45
N SER A 14 -39.91 19.99 -8.22
CA SER A 14 -39.22 18.78 -7.80
C SER A 14 -37.72 19.08 -7.68
N ALA A 15 -37.28 19.37 -6.45
CA ALA A 15 -35.86 19.42 -6.13
C ALA A 15 -35.25 18.00 -6.25
N ASN A 16 -34.58 17.76 -7.35
CA ASN A 16 -33.73 16.57 -7.48
C ASN A 16 -32.53 16.70 -6.53
N VAL A 17 -32.65 16.14 -5.34
CA VAL A 17 -31.56 15.95 -4.42
C VAL A 17 -30.64 14.87 -5.03
N PHE A 18 -29.60 15.30 -5.74
CA PHE A 18 -28.49 14.42 -6.10
C PHE A 18 -27.79 14.02 -4.79
N ALA A 19 -28.18 12.88 -4.23
CA ALA A 19 -27.40 12.22 -3.20
C ALA A 19 -26.06 11.85 -3.80
N GLN A 20 -25.05 12.68 -3.57
CA GLN A 20 -23.66 12.31 -3.80
C GLN A 20 -23.37 11.09 -2.93
N LYS A 21 -23.35 9.90 -3.53
CA LYS A 21 -22.76 8.73 -2.93
C LYS A 21 -21.32 9.08 -2.57
N LYS A 22 -21.08 9.42 -1.28
CA LYS A 22 -19.71 9.38 -0.73
C LYS A 22 -19.17 8.02 -1.10
N GLY A 23 -18.10 8.01 -1.91
CA GLY A 23 -17.42 6.79 -2.29
C GLY A 23 -17.12 6.00 -1.03
N ALA A 24 -17.83 4.90 -0.84
CA ALA A 24 -17.48 3.94 0.16
C ALA A 24 -16.02 3.53 -0.14
N HIS A 25 -15.10 3.85 0.77
CA HIS A 25 -13.82 3.17 0.79
C HIS A 25 -14.16 1.69 0.82
N ALA A 26 -13.89 1.00 -0.28
CA ALA A 26 -14.05 -0.42 -0.31
C ALA A 26 -13.19 -0.98 0.82
N THR A 27 -13.81 -1.34 1.93
CA THR A 27 -13.24 -2.28 2.87
C THR A 27 -12.92 -3.48 2.00
N VAL A 28 -11.64 -3.84 1.90
CA VAL A 28 -11.23 -5.09 1.25
C VAL A 28 -11.98 -6.18 2.01
N ALA A 29 -13.16 -6.56 1.47
CA ALA A 29 -13.97 -7.61 2.04
C ALA A 29 -13.11 -8.87 2.02
N ASN A 30 -13.28 -9.74 3.02
CA ASN A 30 -12.62 -11.03 3.11
C ASN A 30 -12.83 -11.78 1.79
N ASP A 31 -11.89 -11.62 0.86
CA ASP A 31 -11.85 -12.41 -0.37
C ASP A 31 -11.30 -13.78 0.00
N PRO A 32 -12.10 -14.87 -0.04
CA PRO A 32 -11.64 -16.19 0.33
C PRO A 32 -10.49 -16.69 -0.54
N ASN A 33 -10.33 -16.11 -1.75
CA ASN A 33 -9.25 -16.43 -2.65
C ASN A 33 -7.96 -15.64 -2.32
N HIS A 34 -8.03 -14.62 -1.46
CA HIS A 34 -6.91 -13.78 -1.07
C HIS A 34 -6.90 -13.52 0.45
N PRO A 35 -6.75 -14.56 1.27
CA PRO A 35 -6.87 -14.44 2.73
C PRO A 35 -5.86 -13.45 3.35
N TYR A 36 -4.73 -13.21 2.68
CA TYR A 36 -3.68 -12.29 3.16
C TYR A 36 -4.00 -10.80 2.91
N LYS A 37 -5.05 -10.49 2.14
CA LYS A 37 -5.56 -9.12 1.95
C LYS A 37 -6.60 -8.74 3.00
N ALA A 38 -7.10 -9.67 3.77
CA ALA A 38 -8.07 -9.40 4.82
C ALA A 38 -7.40 -8.64 5.98
N ILE A 39 -7.99 -7.53 6.41
CA ILE A 39 -7.53 -6.82 7.61
C ILE A 39 -7.55 -7.77 8.81
N GLY A 40 -6.47 -7.77 9.59
CA GLY A 40 -6.25 -8.70 10.71
C GLY A 40 -5.55 -10.01 10.32
N SER A 41 -5.36 -10.31 9.02
CA SER A 41 -4.59 -11.48 8.62
C SER A 41 -3.12 -11.37 9.01
N SER A 42 -2.49 -12.51 9.26
CA SER A 42 -1.07 -12.54 9.60
C SER A 42 -0.19 -12.29 8.37
N LEU A 43 1.00 -11.75 8.60
CA LEU A 43 2.04 -11.67 7.58
C LEU A 43 2.31 -13.08 7.02
N PRO A 44 2.22 -13.27 5.70
CA PRO A 44 2.51 -14.56 5.08
C PRO A 44 3.98 -14.96 5.28
N PRO A 45 4.32 -16.25 5.12
CA PRO A 45 5.70 -16.69 5.15
C PRO A 45 6.52 -15.98 4.08
N LEU A 46 7.56 -15.27 4.50
CA LEU A 46 8.48 -14.53 3.64
C LEU A 46 9.77 -15.33 3.41
N ARG A 47 10.33 -15.19 2.21
CA ARG A 47 11.70 -15.55 1.90
C ARG A 47 12.25 -14.58 0.84
N VAL A 48 12.81 -13.49 1.31
CA VAL A 48 13.37 -12.42 0.48
C VAL A 48 14.89 -12.49 0.56
N VAL A 49 15.56 -12.44 -0.58
CA VAL A 49 17.03 -12.41 -0.65
C VAL A 49 17.46 -10.98 -0.93
N ALA A 50 18.12 -10.36 0.04
CA ALA A 50 18.70 -9.04 -0.10
C ALA A 50 19.94 -9.09 -1.03
N MET A 51 20.39 -7.93 -1.52
CA MET A 51 21.52 -7.86 -2.47
C MET A 51 22.85 -8.33 -1.88
N ASP A 52 23.02 -8.28 -0.57
CA ASP A 52 24.16 -8.82 0.15
C ASP A 52 24.08 -10.35 0.36
N GLY A 53 23.05 -11.01 -0.18
CA GLY A 53 22.79 -12.43 -0.04
C GLY A 53 22.08 -12.83 1.26
N LYS A 54 21.81 -11.89 2.17
CA LYS A 54 21.08 -12.16 3.40
C LYS A 54 19.64 -12.58 3.10
N VAL A 55 19.22 -13.68 3.74
CA VAL A 55 17.83 -14.16 3.65
C VAL A 55 16.99 -13.52 4.74
N ILE A 56 15.93 -12.85 4.33
CA ILE A 56 14.96 -12.20 5.20
C ILE A 56 13.69 -13.06 5.24
N THR A 57 13.36 -13.51 6.42
CA THR A 57 12.14 -14.27 6.72
C THR A 57 11.27 -13.50 7.71
N ASN A 58 10.16 -14.07 8.14
CA ASN A 58 9.32 -13.47 9.19
C ASN A 58 10.10 -13.19 10.48
N LYS A 59 11.16 -13.97 10.77
CA LYS A 59 12.00 -13.78 11.95
C LYS A 59 12.81 -12.48 11.88
N GLU A 60 13.40 -12.18 10.74
CA GLU A 60 14.22 -10.97 10.56
C GLU A 60 13.38 -9.68 10.56
N VAL A 61 12.08 -9.81 10.34
CA VAL A 61 11.13 -8.68 10.41
C VAL A 61 10.27 -8.70 11.69
N ASP A 62 10.61 -9.55 12.66
CA ASP A 62 9.95 -9.59 13.96
C ASP A 62 10.61 -8.59 14.92
N TYR A 63 10.01 -7.42 15.08
CA TYR A 63 10.47 -6.32 15.94
C TYR A 63 9.28 -5.47 16.42
N HIS A 64 9.51 -4.65 17.44
CA HIS A 64 8.48 -3.77 18.01
C HIS A 64 8.27 -2.51 17.16
N GLY A 65 7.42 -2.59 16.17
CA GLY A 65 7.06 -1.48 15.27
C GLY A 65 6.25 -1.98 14.09
N ASN A 66 5.65 -1.06 13.35
CA ASN A 66 4.90 -1.41 12.16
C ASN A 66 5.84 -1.81 11.02
N LEU A 67 5.45 -2.83 10.26
CA LEU A 67 6.14 -3.26 9.05
C LEU A 67 5.36 -2.80 7.82
N VAL A 68 6.02 -2.01 6.99
CA VAL A 68 5.53 -1.63 5.67
C VAL A 68 6.13 -2.59 4.66
N VAL A 69 5.32 -3.41 4.01
CA VAL A 69 5.75 -4.28 2.91
C VAL A 69 5.32 -3.66 1.60
N MET A 70 6.27 -3.21 0.79
CA MET A 70 6.04 -2.65 -0.53
C MET A 70 6.42 -3.67 -1.61
N LEU A 71 5.42 -4.15 -2.34
CA LEU A 71 5.65 -4.91 -3.57
C LEU A 71 5.91 -3.92 -4.69
N PHE A 72 6.98 -4.11 -5.44
CA PHE A 72 7.40 -3.14 -6.43
C PHE A 72 8.11 -3.76 -7.64
N ASN A 73 8.21 -2.95 -8.69
CA ASN A 73 9.09 -3.20 -9.83
C ASN A 73 10.09 -2.03 -9.93
N PRO A 74 11.41 -2.27 -9.92
CA PRO A 74 12.42 -1.22 -9.97
C PRO A 74 12.36 -0.35 -11.24
N THR A 75 11.72 -0.82 -12.32
CA THR A 75 11.56 -0.06 -13.57
C THR A 75 10.21 0.64 -13.70
N CYS A 76 9.34 0.54 -12.68
CA CYS A 76 8.03 1.17 -12.66
C CYS A 76 8.13 2.58 -12.07
N GLU A 77 7.75 3.61 -12.83
CA GLU A 77 7.80 5.02 -12.44
C GLU A 77 7.07 5.27 -11.11
N HIS A 78 5.84 4.79 -10.94
CA HIS A 78 5.09 4.96 -9.70
C HIS A 78 5.76 4.29 -8.48
N CYS A 79 6.52 3.21 -8.70
CA CYS A 79 7.30 2.58 -7.63
C CYS A 79 8.52 3.43 -7.27
N GLN A 80 9.15 4.02 -8.28
CA GLN A 80 10.27 4.94 -8.13
C GLN A 80 9.85 6.18 -7.35
N ASP A 81 8.74 6.83 -7.75
CA ASP A 81 8.16 7.99 -7.07
C ASP A 81 7.83 7.68 -5.60
N GLN A 82 7.25 6.51 -5.35
CA GLN A 82 6.91 6.11 -3.98
C GLN A 82 8.16 5.88 -3.12
N THR A 83 9.23 5.34 -3.72
CA THR A 83 10.50 5.10 -3.03
C THR A 83 11.18 6.42 -2.70
N ASP A 84 11.25 7.34 -3.66
CA ASP A 84 11.77 8.70 -3.45
C ASP A 84 10.99 9.45 -2.35
N LEU A 85 9.67 9.29 -2.33
CA LEU A 85 8.82 9.85 -1.28
C LEU A 85 9.15 9.25 0.10
N PHE A 86 9.40 7.96 0.20
CA PHE A 86 9.80 7.32 1.46
C PHE A 86 11.19 7.76 1.89
N GLU A 87 12.14 7.84 0.97
CA GLU A 87 13.51 8.29 1.25
C GLU A 87 13.52 9.72 1.80
N LYS A 88 12.86 10.67 1.13
CA LYS A 88 12.72 12.06 1.57
C LYS A 88 12.03 12.22 2.93
N ASN A 89 11.25 11.25 3.34
CA ASN A 89 10.50 11.24 4.60
C ASN A 89 10.94 10.13 5.56
N ILE A 90 12.16 9.64 5.43
CA ILE A 90 12.68 8.50 6.20
C ILE A 90 12.62 8.74 7.72
N PHE A 91 12.75 9.99 8.14
CA PHE A 91 12.65 10.38 9.55
C PHE A 91 11.30 10.07 10.21
N LEU A 92 10.25 9.83 9.41
CA LEU A 92 8.93 9.43 9.91
C LEU A 92 8.90 7.96 10.33
N PHE A 93 9.83 7.13 9.83
CA PHE A 93 9.85 5.69 10.10
C PHE A 93 10.36 5.30 11.49
N LYS A 94 10.51 6.20 12.40
CA LYS A 94 10.96 6.04 13.80
C LYS A 94 11.19 4.59 14.27
N LYS A 95 10.09 3.87 14.58
CA LYS A 95 10.10 2.44 14.98
C LYS A 95 9.65 1.51 13.86
N SER A 96 9.13 2.04 12.76
CA SER A 96 8.65 1.24 11.63
C SER A 96 9.80 0.88 10.69
N LYS A 97 9.62 -0.19 9.93
CA LYS A 97 10.55 -0.61 8.87
C LYS A 97 9.83 -0.76 7.54
N LEU A 98 10.59 -0.57 6.49
CA LEU A 98 10.15 -0.76 5.11
C LEU A 98 10.85 -1.99 4.52
N LEU A 99 10.08 -3.00 4.15
CA LEU A 99 10.54 -4.15 3.38
C LEU A 99 10.04 -4.01 1.95
N MET A 100 10.95 -3.83 1.02
CA MET A 100 10.67 -3.69 -0.41
C MET A 100 10.98 -5.00 -1.12
N ILE A 101 9.99 -5.58 -1.80
CA ILE A 101 10.10 -6.91 -2.40
C ILE A 101 9.83 -6.80 -3.90
N ALA A 102 10.81 -7.15 -4.72
CA ALA A 102 10.68 -7.25 -6.17
C ALA A 102 10.63 -8.72 -6.61
N ALA A 103 10.03 -8.96 -7.78
CA ALA A 103 10.04 -10.29 -8.39
C ALA A 103 11.48 -10.76 -8.71
N PRO A 104 11.76 -12.07 -8.70
CA PRO A 104 13.12 -12.59 -8.96
C PRO A 104 13.71 -12.12 -10.30
N THR A 105 12.87 -11.96 -11.32
CA THR A 105 13.26 -11.49 -12.66
C THR A 105 13.78 -10.06 -12.67
N MET A 106 13.54 -9.29 -11.61
CA MET A 106 13.99 -7.91 -11.48
C MET A 106 15.41 -7.76 -10.94
N GLY A 107 16.09 -8.86 -10.63
CA GLY A 107 17.46 -8.87 -10.13
C GLY A 107 18.44 -7.97 -10.89
N PRO A 108 18.50 -8.02 -12.24
CA PRO A 108 19.40 -7.17 -13.02
C PRO A 108 19.21 -5.65 -12.83
N TYR A 109 18.04 -5.22 -12.41
CA TYR A 109 17.70 -3.79 -12.25
C TYR A 109 17.82 -3.30 -10.80
N LEU A 110 17.91 -4.25 -9.84
CA LEU A 110 17.74 -3.93 -8.43
C LEU A 110 18.93 -3.11 -7.88
N GLN A 111 20.17 -3.42 -8.27
CA GLN A 111 21.33 -2.68 -7.79
C GLN A 111 21.30 -1.22 -8.23
N ASN A 112 20.95 -0.94 -9.48
CA ASN A 112 20.82 0.43 -9.98
C ASN A 112 19.72 1.20 -9.23
N PHE A 113 18.59 0.53 -8.99
CA PHE A 113 17.49 1.10 -8.22
C PHE A 113 17.92 1.47 -6.80
N ILE A 114 18.59 0.57 -6.07
CA ILE A 114 19.09 0.79 -4.71
C ILE A 114 20.01 2.02 -4.65
N THR A 115 20.94 2.11 -5.59
CA THR A 115 21.89 3.23 -5.67
C THR A 115 21.18 4.54 -6.03
N THR A 116 20.23 4.53 -6.97
CA THR A 116 19.52 5.73 -7.43
C THR A 116 18.64 6.33 -6.34
N TYR A 117 17.97 5.49 -5.56
CA TYR A 117 17.03 5.90 -4.50
C TYR A 117 17.65 5.78 -3.09
N HIS A 118 18.97 5.65 -2.97
CA HIS A 118 19.75 5.68 -1.73
C HIS A 118 19.19 4.77 -0.62
N THR A 119 18.48 3.69 -0.96
CA THR A 119 17.84 2.82 0.02
C THR A 119 18.83 2.07 0.90
N ASP A 120 20.07 1.87 0.43
CA ASP A 120 21.20 1.28 1.15
C ASP A 120 21.77 2.19 2.24
N GLN A 121 21.46 3.48 2.23
CA GLN A 121 21.89 4.41 3.28
C GLN A 121 21.09 4.25 4.59
N TYR A 122 20.01 3.50 4.57
CA TYR A 122 19.12 3.29 5.70
C TYR A 122 18.96 1.82 6.12
N PRO A 123 20.03 1.06 6.35
CA PRO A 123 20.00 -0.41 6.53
C PRO A 123 19.21 -0.83 7.78
N GLY A 124 19.02 0.07 8.75
CA GLY A 124 18.20 -0.17 9.93
C GLY A 124 16.70 0.01 9.69
N THR A 125 16.32 0.69 8.61
CA THR A 125 14.93 1.09 8.33
C THR A 125 14.41 0.48 7.03
N ILE A 126 15.22 0.47 5.97
CA ILE A 126 14.84 -0.05 4.65
C ILE A 126 15.57 -1.36 4.37
N ILE A 127 14.82 -2.35 3.94
CA ILE A 127 15.34 -3.63 3.43
C ILE A 127 14.80 -3.79 2.02
N VAL A 128 15.68 -4.03 1.04
CA VAL A 128 15.32 -4.27 -0.36
C VAL A 128 15.82 -5.64 -0.79
N GLY A 129 14.97 -6.41 -1.47
CA GLY A 129 15.39 -7.71 -1.96
C GLY A 129 14.42 -8.35 -2.95
N LEU A 130 14.79 -9.56 -3.37
CA LEU A 130 14.07 -10.36 -4.34
C LEU A 130 13.24 -11.45 -3.65
N ASP A 131 12.02 -11.66 -4.11
CA ASP A 131 11.18 -12.76 -3.66
C ASP A 131 11.73 -14.11 -4.18
N SER A 132 12.29 -14.92 -3.31
CA SER A 132 12.87 -16.20 -3.70
C SER A 132 11.88 -17.38 -3.69
N ASN A 133 10.65 -17.17 -3.23
CA ASN A 133 9.62 -18.21 -3.12
C ASN A 133 8.39 -17.98 -4.00
N SER A 134 8.42 -16.96 -4.85
CA SER A 134 7.24 -16.49 -5.59
C SER A 134 6.05 -16.14 -4.66
N THR A 135 6.34 -15.64 -3.46
CA THR A 135 5.33 -15.25 -2.46
C THR A 135 4.48 -14.11 -2.97
N ILE A 136 5.08 -13.18 -3.73
CA ILE A 136 4.38 -12.07 -4.36
C ILE A 136 3.24 -12.59 -5.24
N ASP A 137 3.57 -13.45 -6.20
CA ASP A 137 2.61 -13.91 -7.18
C ASP A 137 1.57 -14.86 -6.59
N LYS A 138 2.01 -15.77 -5.71
CA LYS A 138 1.14 -16.81 -5.14
C LYS A 138 0.27 -16.30 -4.00
N THR A 139 0.78 -15.35 -3.21
CA THR A 139 0.16 -14.95 -1.94
C THR A 139 -0.42 -13.55 -2.01
N PHE A 140 0.38 -12.56 -2.34
CA PHE A 140 -0.07 -11.16 -2.31
C PHE A 140 -0.96 -10.79 -3.49
N ARG A 141 -0.72 -11.32 -4.69
CA ARG A 141 -1.50 -11.10 -5.91
C ARG A 141 -1.93 -9.63 -6.04
N TYR A 142 -0.99 -8.77 -6.34
CA TYR A 142 -1.24 -7.33 -6.51
C TYR A 142 -2.05 -7.03 -7.79
N GLU A 143 -2.86 -5.99 -7.74
CA GLU A 143 -3.60 -5.47 -8.90
C GLU A 143 -2.79 -4.38 -9.62
N SER A 144 -2.06 -3.59 -8.86
CA SER A 144 -1.17 -2.55 -9.37
C SER A 144 0.05 -2.38 -8.47
N LEU A 145 1.15 -1.93 -9.04
CA LEU A 145 2.35 -1.58 -8.30
C LEU A 145 2.53 -0.06 -8.21
N PRO A 146 3.11 0.43 -7.09
CA PRO A 146 3.45 -0.36 -5.91
C PRO A 146 2.19 -0.83 -5.16
N GLN A 147 2.24 -2.02 -4.54
CA GLN A 147 1.27 -2.36 -3.52
C GLN A 147 1.93 -2.23 -2.15
N ILE A 148 1.29 -1.51 -1.23
CA ILE A 148 1.81 -1.24 0.10
C ILE A 148 0.90 -1.91 1.12
N ASN A 149 1.43 -2.94 1.79
CA ASN A 149 0.75 -3.67 2.86
C ASN A 149 1.37 -3.25 4.19
N ILE A 150 0.56 -2.79 5.12
CA ILE A 150 1.03 -2.32 6.43
C ILE A 150 0.58 -3.30 7.50
N TYR A 151 1.54 -3.80 8.26
CA TYR A 151 1.34 -4.72 9.37
C TYR A 151 1.68 -4.01 10.68
N ASP A 152 0.91 -4.29 11.72
CA ASP A 152 1.19 -3.81 13.07
C ASP A 152 2.39 -4.55 13.72
N ALA A 153 2.71 -4.21 14.96
CA ALA A 153 3.78 -4.85 15.73
C ALA A 153 3.58 -6.35 15.96
N ASN A 154 2.34 -6.85 15.85
CA ASN A 154 2.02 -8.27 15.95
C ASN A 154 1.95 -8.96 14.56
N ARG A 155 2.42 -8.26 13.52
CA ARG A 155 2.38 -8.73 12.12
C ARG A 155 0.95 -9.05 11.66
N LYS A 156 -0.04 -8.28 12.13
CA LYS A 156 -1.40 -8.30 11.62
C LYS A 156 -1.59 -7.18 10.59
N LEU A 157 -2.17 -7.51 9.45
CA LEU A 157 -2.44 -6.56 8.39
C LEU A 157 -3.44 -5.50 8.87
N ILE A 158 -3.06 -4.23 8.81
CA ILE A 158 -3.91 -3.11 9.23
C ILE A 158 -4.33 -2.21 8.06
N LYS A 159 -3.60 -2.26 6.93
CA LYS A 159 -3.93 -1.47 5.75
C LYS A 159 -3.29 -2.02 4.48
N VAL A 160 -4.00 -1.91 3.36
CA VAL A 160 -3.49 -2.14 2.00
C VAL A 160 -3.73 -0.89 1.16
N PHE A 161 -2.73 -0.50 0.37
CA PHE A 161 -2.85 0.51 -0.66
C PHE A 161 -2.37 -0.07 -2.00
N SER A 162 -3.10 0.21 -3.07
CA SER A 162 -2.71 -0.10 -4.44
C SER A 162 -2.33 1.20 -5.17
N GLY A 163 -1.20 1.22 -5.86
CA GLY A 163 -0.59 2.40 -6.46
C GLY A 163 0.12 3.30 -5.44
N ASN A 164 0.85 4.30 -5.94
CA ASN A 164 1.55 5.27 -5.09
C ASN A 164 0.58 6.09 -4.23
N ARG A 165 1.05 6.56 -3.08
CA ARG A 165 0.25 7.31 -2.11
C ARG A 165 1.02 8.50 -1.55
N PRO A 166 0.36 9.65 -1.37
CA PRO A 166 0.99 10.79 -0.71
C PRO A 166 1.34 10.43 0.73
N ILE A 167 2.39 11.06 1.25
CA ILE A 167 2.91 10.78 2.59
C ILE A 167 1.85 10.99 3.69
N ASP A 168 0.95 11.94 3.53
CA ASP A 168 -0.13 12.20 4.47
C ASP A 168 -1.08 11.02 4.68
N SER A 169 -1.25 10.18 3.66
CA SER A 169 -2.03 8.95 3.77
C SER A 169 -1.31 7.85 4.54
N LEU A 170 0.02 7.91 4.56
CA LEU A 170 0.90 6.87 5.10
C LEU A 170 1.42 7.20 6.50
N LYS A 171 1.67 8.48 6.81
CA LYS A 171 2.37 8.92 8.02
C LYS A 171 1.82 8.35 9.32
N ARG A 172 0.49 8.19 9.45
CA ARG A 172 -0.13 7.63 10.66
C ARG A 172 0.19 6.14 10.90
N TYR A 173 0.72 5.46 9.89
CA TYR A 173 1.06 4.04 9.96
C TYR A 173 2.56 3.79 10.11
N ILE A 174 3.41 4.80 9.85
CA ILE A 174 4.87 4.67 9.80
C ILE A 174 5.60 5.41 10.92
N GLN A 175 4.87 5.89 11.91
CA GLN A 175 5.42 6.58 13.08
C GLN A 175 5.77 5.61 14.21
#